data_2fd546c33eb5667b2c19822539db0217
#
_entry.id   2fd546c33eb5667b2c19822539db0217
#
_cell.length_a   1.000
_cell.length_b   1.000
_cell.length_c   1.000
_cell.angle_alpha   90.00
_cell.angle_beta   90.00
_cell.angle_gamma   90.00
#
_symmetry.space_group_name_H-M   'P 1'
#
loop_
_entity.id
_entity.type
_entity.pdbx_description
1 polymer ?
#
loop_
_entity_poly.entity_id
_entity_poly.type
_entity_poly.pdbx_seq_one_letter_code
_entity_poly.pdbx_strand_id
1 'polypeptide(L)'
;MKLYCIIALSLLLRPETATAQQEELITLSLQQAIEIAQENSPEAQAARHTYRAAYWNYRFFQANYLPSVTLTSSPTLNREINKITQPDGTNQFIQQDQLSTDLSLKINQNIWFTGGSLFVKSTTQRIDEFEDNHTAYNTQPIVIGYEQQLFGYNSLKWDHRIEPLRYREARKAYAEALELVASETSTLFFNLATAQTNLDIAAYNYASADTLYRYAEGRYNIGTITENEMLQLEINKLTEETNMMNARIEVEDQMQTLRSFLGINREINLRVIPEDSIPQLEIPLQIGRASC
;
A
#
# COMPACT_ATOMS: atom_id res chain seq x y z
N MET A 1 -45.63 37.53 -19.99
CA MET A 1 -44.86 38.62 -19.39
C MET A 1 -43.52 37.98 -18.99
N LYS A 2 -42.52 38.00 -19.87
CA LYS A 2 -41.50 39.06 -19.99
C LYS A 2 -40.86 39.32 -18.64
N LEU A 3 -39.61 38.93 -18.35
CA LEU A 3 -38.49 39.82 -18.66
C LEU A 3 -37.19 39.22 -18.04
N TYR A 4 -36.13 39.21 -18.81
CA TYR A 4 -34.71 39.40 -18.43
C TYR A 4 -34.01 38.35 -17.60
N CYS A 5 -33.10 37.61 -18.21
CA CYS A 5 -31.71 37.67 -17.79
C CYS A 5 -30.78 37.29 -18.96
N ILE A 6 -30.45 38.31 -19.72
CA ILE A 6 -29.19 38.34 -20.49
C ILE A 6 -28.11 38.65 -19.46
N ILE A 7 -27.45 37.63 -18.94
CA ILE A 7 -26.21 37.83 -18.22
C ILE A 7 -25.08 37.49 -19.17
N ALA A 8 -24.36 38.54 -19.49
CA ALA A 8 -23.18 38.59 -20.30
C ALA A 8 -22.19 37.51 -19.91
N LEU A 9 -21.92 36.61 -20.85
CA LEU A 9 -20.77 35.73 -20.87
C LEU A 9 -19.54 36.59 -21.20
N SER A 10 -19.02 37.33 -20.23
CA SER A 10 -17.68 37.91 -20.30
C SER A 10 -16.68 36.80 -20.09
N LEU A 11 -16.23 36.25 -21.20
CA LEU A 11 -15.03 35.40 -21.30
C LEU A 11 -13.84 36.25 -20.81
N LEU A 12 -13.55 36.14 -19.54
CA LEU A 12 -12.25 36.51 -18.99
C LEU A 12 -11.23 35.48 -19.50
N LEU A 13 -10.69 35.75 -20.67
CA LEU A 13 -9.38 35.27 -21.07
C LEU A 13 -8.36 35.79 -20.03
N ARG A 14 -8.13 35.02 -18.98
CA ARG A 14 -6.90 35.15 -18.20
C ARG A 14 -5.78 34.69 -19.14
N PRO A 15 -4.79 35.53 -19.43
CA PRO A 15 -3.54 35.01 -19.97
C PRO A 15 -3.00 34.06 -18.89
N GLU A 16 -3.01 32.74 -19.16
CA GLU A 16 -2.12 31.85 -18.47
C GLU A 16 -0.72 32.37 -18.75
N THR A 17 -0.19 33.12 -17.82
CA THR A 17 1.25 33.34 -17.74
C THR A 17 1.82 31.93 -17.60
N ALA A 18 2.38 31.43 -18.69
CA ALA A 18 3.27 30.29 -18.64
C ALA A 18 4.39 30.70 -17.67
N THR A 19 4.22 30.40 -16.41
CA THR A 19 5.32 30.37 -15.45
C THR A 19 6.25 29.33 -16.02
N ALA A 20 7.38 29.78 -16.55
CA ALA A 20 8.51 28.92 -16.82
C ALA A 20 8.73 28.15 -15.51
N GLN A 21 8.43 26.84 -15.54
CA GLN A 21 8.73 25.96 -14.41
C GLN A 21 10.23 26.07 -14.19
N GLN A 22 10.61 26.78 -13.14
CA GLN A 22 11.98 26.71 -12.62
C GLN A 22 12.12 25.23 -12.24
N GLU A 23 12.93 24.51 -13.00
CA GLU A 23 13.36 23.17 -12.64
C GLU A 23 14.03 23.24 -11.28
N GLU A 24 13.31 22.86 -10.26
CA GLU A 24 13.81 22.89 -8.89
C GLU A 24 14.88 21.79 -8.76
N LEU A 25 16.14 22.20 -8.70
CA LEU A 25 17.27 21.30 -8.52
C LEU A 25 17.37 20.95 -7.03
N ILE A 26 17.00 19.74 -6.67
CA ILE A 26 17.16 19.22 -5.30
C ILE A 26 18.46 18.42 -5.24
N THR A 27 19.32 18.81 -4.31
CA THR A 27 20.52 18.03 -3.98
C THR A 27 20.24 17.10 -2.81
N LEU A 28 20.51 15.80 -2.97
CA LEU A 28 20.28 14.79 -1.95
C LEU A 28 21.59 14.16 -1.50
N SER A 29 21.75 14.03 -0.17
CA SER A 29 22.73 13.12 0.43
C SER A 29 22.14 11.69 0.51
N LEU A 30 22.99 10.68 0.70
CA LEU A 30 22.55 9.30 0.86
C LEU A 30 21.55 9.13 2.01
N GLN A 31 21.86 9.76 3.15
CA GLN A 31 21.01 9.68 4.33
C GLN A 31 19.61 10.26 4.08
N GLN A 32 19.54 11.42 3.42
CA GLN A 32 18.27 12.05 3.05
C GLN A 32 17.48 11.20 2.06
N ALA A 33 18.16 10.60 1.08
CA ALA A 33 17.50 9.70 0.12
C ALA A 33 16.87 8.48 0.83
N ILE A 34 17.59 7.88 1.78
CA ILE A 34 17.08 6.75 2.57
C ILE A 34 15.88 7.17 3.43
N GLU A 35 15.93 8.31 4.10
CA GLU A 35 14.83 8.81 4.93
C GLU A 35 13.57 9.05 4.08
N ILE A 36 13.71 9.69 2.92
CA ILE A 36 12.60 9.92 1.98
C ILE A 36 12.03 8.58 1.47
N ALA A 37 12.91 7.62 1.12
CA ALA A 37 12.47 6.31 0.65
C ALA A 37 11.69 5.53 1.71
N GLN A 38 12.18 5.51 2.96
CA GLN A 38 11.50 4.84 4.07
C GLN A 38 10.16 5.50 4.43
N GLU A 39 9.98 6.78 4.12
CA GLU A 39 8.73 7.49 4.37
C GLU A 39 7.76 7.38 3.20
N ASN A 40 8.22 7.56 1.97
CA ASN A 40 7.36 7.82 0.80
C ASN A 40 7.38 6.73 -0.26
N SER A 41 8.37 5.83 -0.28
CA SER A 41 8.42 4.80 -1.33
C SER A 41 7.20 3.90 -1.32
N PRO A 42 6.73 3.43 -2.49
CA PRO A 42 5.63 2.49 -2.58
C PRO A 42 5.85 1.22 -1.76
N GLU A 43 7.09 0.72 -1.72
CA GLU A 43 7.51 -0.46 -0.97
C GLU A 43 7.39 -0.24 0.54
N ALA A 44 7.86 0.90 1.06
CA ALA A 44 7.73 1.25 2.46
C ALA A 44 6.27 1.44 2.88
N GLN A 45 5.45 2.04 2.01
CA GLN A 45 4.01 2.17 2.24
C GLN A 45 3.31 0.81 2.25
N ALA A 46 3.65 -0.10 1.32
CA ALA A 46 3.11 -1.45 1.29
C ALA A 46 3.49 -2.23 2.57
N ALA A 47 4.75 -2.15 3.00
CA ALA A 47 5.21 -2.75 4.26
C ALA A 47 4.46 -2.18 5.47
N ARG A 48 4.24 -0.87 5.53
CA ARG A 48 3.47 -0.20 6.58
C ARG A 48 2.02 -0.67 6.62
N HIS A 49 1.38 -0.81 5.45
CA HIS A 49 0.00 -1.32 5.37
C HIS A 49 -0.10 -2.78 5.78
N THR A 50 0.85 -3.62 5.38
CA THR A 50 0.93 -5.02 5.79
C THR A 50 1.07 -5.15 7.31
N TYR A 51 1.95 -4.35 7.92
CA TYR A 51 2.10 -4.32 9.37
C TYR A 51 0.82 -3.84 10.08
N ARG A 52 0.15 -2.80 9.54
CA ARG A 52 -1.15 -2.33 10.08
C ARG A 52 -2.23 -3.40 10.00
N ALA A 53 -2.28 -4.17 8.93
CA ALA A 53 -3.21 -5.29 8.80
C ALA A 53 -2.93 -6.37 9.86
N ALA A 54 -1.66 -6.73 10.08
CA ALA A 54 -1.26 -7.67 11.11
C ALA A 54 -1.60 -7.15 12.53
N TYR A 55 -1.43 -5.85 12.79
CA TYR A 55 -1.82 -5.22 14.04
C TYR A 55 -3.33 -5.35 14.30
N TRP A 56 -4.16 -5.04 13.29
CA TRP A 56 -5.61 -5.13 13.45
C TRP A 56 -6.10 -6.58 13.54
N ASN A 57 -5.44 -7.53 12.86
CA ASN A 57 -5.71 -8.95 13.01
C ASN A 57 -5.41 -9.41 14.45
N TYR A 58 -4.30 -8.97 15.03
CA TYR A 58 -3.98 -9.26 16.41
C TYR A 58 -4.99 -8.62 17.38
N ARG A 59 -5.44 -7.39 17.12
CA ARG A 59 -6.51 -6.73 17.91
C ARG A 59 -7.84 -7.45 17.80
N PHE A 60 -8.20 -7.92 16.59
CA PHE A 60 -9.38 -8.75 16.37
C PHE A 60 -9.29 -10.07 17.17
N PHE A 61 -8.15 -10.73 17.09
CA PHE A 61 -7.89 -11.91 17.91
C PHE A 61 -8.11 -11.62 19.40
N GLN A 62 -7.55 -10.54 19.96
CA GLN A 62 -7.76 -10.16 21.34
C GLN A 62 -9.24 -9.92 21.68
N ALA A 63 -10.00 -9.33 20.74
CA ALA A 63 -11.43 -9.08 20.92
C ALA A 63 -12.25 -10.37 21.02
N ASN A 64 -11.81 -11.48 20.42
CA ASN A 64 -12.49 -12.78 20.50
C ASN A 64 -12.52 -13.37 21.93
N TYR A 65 -11.70 -12.84 22.84
CA TYR A 65 -11.70 -13.22 24.25
C TYR A 65 -12.57 -12.31 25.12
N LEU A 66 -13.17 -11.28 24.54
CA LEU A 66 -14.12 -10.41 25.22
C LEU A 66 -15.56 -10.93 25.02
N PRO A 67 -16.49 -10.63 25.94
CA PRO A 67 -17.90 -10.91 25.73
C PRO A 67 -18.41 -10.20 24.47
N SER A 68 -19.07 -10.94 23.58
CA SER A 68 -19.76 -10.39 22.42
C SER A 68 -21.25 -10.26 22.69
N VAL A 69 -21.84 -9.13 22.31
CA VAL A 69 -23.28 -8.88 22.43
C VAL A 69 -23.85 -8.81 21.00
N THR A 70 -24.80 -9.67 20.71
CA THR A 70 -25.44 -9.76 19.39
C THR A 70 -26.93 -9.60 19.52
N LEU A 71 -27.52 -8.65 18.79
CA LEU A 71 -28.95 -8.48 18.61
C LEU A 71 -29.31 -8.94 17.21
N THR A 72 -30.19 -9.91 17.10
CA THR A 72 -30.66 -10.45 15.84
C THR A 72 -32.18 -10.26 15.73
N SER A 73 -32.64 -9.77 14.56
CA SER A 73 -34.07 -9.70 14.25
C SER A 73 -34.30 -10.42 12.91
N SER A 74 -35.27 -11.31 12.87
CA SER A 74 -35.59 -12.14 11.69
C SER A 74 -37.09 -12.10 11.42
N PRO A 75 -37.60 -11.12 10.66
CA PRO A 75 -38.98 -11.16 10.19
C PRO A 75 -39.13 -12.22 9.11
N THR A 76 -40.11 -13.12 9.27
CA THR A 76 -40.44 -14.20 8.34
C THR A 76 -41.93 -14.16 8.00
N LEU A 77 -42.26 -13.97 6.73
CA LEU A 77 -43.62 -14.04 6.22
C LEU A 77 -43.87 -15.46 5.74
N ASN A 78 -44.77 -16.18 6.40
CA ASN A 78 -45.22 -17.49 6.01
C ASN A 78 -46.63 -17.39 5.41
N ARG A 79 -46.77 -18.00 4.26
CA ARG A 79 -48.06 -18.18 3.60
C ARG A 79 -48.11 -19.62 3.13
N GLU A 80 -48.96 -20.44 3.83
CA GLU A 80 -49.08 -21.86 3.55
C GLU A 80 -50.53 -22.34 3.69
N ILE A 81 -50.84 -23.45 3.03
CA ILE A 81 -52.11 -24.11 3.13
C ILE A 81 -51.89 -25.42 3.89
N ASN A 82 -52.41 -25.48 5.11
CA ASN A 82 -52.31 -26.65 5.96
C ASN A 82 -53.53 -27.57 5.74
N LYS A 83 -53.25 -28.84 5.47
CA LYS A 83 -54.30 -29.89 5.38
C LYS A 83 -54.46 -30.51 6.75
N ILE A 84 -55.64 -30.32 7.33
CA ILE A 84 -56.04 -30.96 8.59
C ILE A 84 -57.05 -32.05 8.28
N THR A 85 -56.73 -33.28 8.69
CA THR A 85 -57.68 -34.42 8.61
C THR A 85 -58.52 -34.46 9.88
N GLN A 86 -59.83 -34.30 9.76
CA GLN A 86 -60.76 -34.34 10.89
C GLN A 86 -61.00 -35.78 11.35
N PRO A 87 -61.50 -35.97 12.60
CA PRO A 87 -61.80 -37.33 13.12
C PRO A 87 -62.80 -38.16 12.28
N ASP A 88 -63.62 -37.50 11.45
CA ASP A 88 -64.55 -38.11 10.51
C ASP A 88 -63.88 -38.55 9.19
N GLY A 89 -62.58 -38.39 9.04
CA GLY A 89 -61.83 -38.72 7.84
C GLY A 89 -61.85 -37.66 6.71
N THR A 90 -62.56 -36.54 6.92
CA THR A 90 -62.60 -35.46 5.94
C THR A 90 -61.32 -34.57 6.03
N ASN A 91 -60.91 -34.05 4.90
CA ASN A 91 -59.78 -33.16 4.85
C ASN A 91 -60.26 -31.72 4.76
N GLN A 92 -59.82 -30.89 5.70
CA GLN A 92 -60.00 -29.44 5.67
C GLN A 92 -58.69 -28.77 5.29
N PHE A 93 -58.73 -27.84 4.35
CA PHE A 93 -57.58 -27.00 3.99
C PHE A 93 -57.74 -25.64 4.66
N ILE A 94 -56.78 -25.31 5.51
CA ILE A 94 -56.72 -24.02 6.21
C ILE A 94 -55.57 -23.26 5.66
N GLN A 95 -55.85 -22.08 5.13
CA GLN A 95 -54.80 -21.12 4.75
C GLN A 95 -54.27 -20.46 6.01
N GLN A 96 -52.97 -20.39 6.15
CA GLN A 96 -52.31 -19.74 7.26
C GLN A 96 -51.36 -18.66 6.69
N ASP A 97 -51.74 -17.40 6.89
CA ASP A 97 -50.95 -16.23 6.52
C ASP A 97 -50.46 -15.54 7.80
N GLN A 98 -49.17 -15.64 8.09
CA GLN A 98 -48.59 -15.07 9.32
C GLN A 98 -47.27 -14.38 9.09
N LEU A 99 -47.03 -13.28 9.84
CA LEU A 99 -45.74 -12.64 9.99
C LEU A 99 -45.15 -13.01 11.35
N SER A 100 -44.07 -13.75 11.35
CA SER A 100 -43.31 -14.08 12.56
C SER A 100 -42.08 -13.17 12.62
N THR A 101 -41.94 -12.41 13.71
CA THR A 101 -40.78 -11.56 13.95
C THR A 101 -40.07 -12.04 15.21
N ASP A 102 -38.87 -12.61 15.00
CA ASP A 102 -38.00 -13.04 16.10
C ASP A 102 -37.02 -11.91 16.45
N LEU A 103 -36.95 -11.61 17.75
CA LEU A 103 -35.94 -10.72 18.32
C LEU A 103 -35.13 -11.50 19.36
N SER A 104 -33.81 -11.60 19.14
CA SER A 104 -32.92 -12.35 20.00
C SER A 104 -31.71 -11.50 20.42
N LEU A 105 -31.54 -11.31 21.72
CA LEU A 105 -30.35 -10.70 22.33
C LEU A 105 -29.49 -11.82 22.92
N LYS A 106 -28.26 -11.98 22.44
CA LYS A 106 -27.30 -12.99 22.91
C LYS A 106 -26.03 -12.33 23.38
N ILE A 107 -25.59 -12.64 24.60
CA ILE A 107 -24.25 -12.35 25.13
C ILE A 107 -23.48 -13.65 25.10
N ASN A 108 -22.33 -13.69 24.45
CA ASN A 108 -21.50 -14.88 24.31
C ASN A 108 -20.08 -14.61 24.77
N GLN A 109 -19.53 -15.48 25.63
CA GLN A 109 -18.17 -15.43 26.14
C GLN A 109 -17.42 -16.71 25.80
N ASN A 110 -16.37 -16.59 25.00
CA ASN A 110 -15.47 -17.68 24.67
C ASN A 110 -14.53 -17.99 25.84
N ILE A 111 -14.32 -19.27 26.14
CA ILE A 111 -13.43 -19.75 27.19
C ILE A 111 -12.22 -20.43 26.53
N TRP A 112 -11.09 -19.73 26.48
CA TRP A 112 -9.91 -20.15 25.72
C TRP A 112 -9.29 -21.48 26.19
N PHE A 113 -9.29 -21.75 27.51
CA PHE A 113 -8.61 -22.94 28.04
C PHE A 113 -9.43 -24.23 27.82
N THR A 114 -10.77 -24.16 27.79
CA THR A 114 -11.64 -25.32 27.50
C THR A 114 -11.99 -25.41 26.00
N GLY A 115 -11.96 -24.29 25.27
CA GLY A 115 -12.45 -24.19 23.91
C GLY A 115 -13.98 -24.14 23.80
N GLY A 116 -14.68 -23.99 24.95
CA GLY A 116 -16.14 -23.83 24.99
C GLY A 116 -16.55 -22.36 25.03
N SER A 117 -17.87 -22.15 25.04
CA SER A 117 -18.48 -20.83 25.20
C SER A 117 -19.63 -20.82 26.20
N LEU A 118 -19.68 -19.77 27.02
CA LEU A 118 -20.79 -19.47 27.91
C LEU A 118 -21.68 -18.45 27.22
N PHE A 119 -23.00 -18.65 27.23
CA PHE A 119 -23.91 -17.68 26.66
C PHE A 119 -25.13 -17.40 27.56
N VAL A 120 -25.59 -16.16 27.46
CA VAL A 120 -26.89 -15.73 27.99
C VAL A 120 -27.71 -15.21 26.82
N LYS A 121 -28.92 -15.73 26.65
CA LYS A 121 -29.80 -15.39 25.53
C LYS A 121 -31.18 -15.01 26.04
N SER A 122 -31.75 -13.95 25.47
CA SER A 122 -33.18 -13.59 25.60
C SER A 122 -33.80 -13.58 24.23
N THR A 123 -34.97 -14.22 24.09
CA THR A 123 -35.65 -14.29 22.78
C THR A 123 -37.13 -13.92 22.96
N THR A 124 -37.61 -13.07 22.07
CA THR A 124 -39.03 -12.73 21.95
C THR A 124 -39.45 -12.93 20.50
N GLN A 125 -40.50 -13.71 20.30
CA GLN A 125 -41.12 -13.90 19.01
C GLN A 125 -42.49 -13.26 19.05
N ARG A 126 -42.80 -12.43 18.08
CA ARG A 126 -44.10 -11.87 17.79
C ARG A 126 -44.64 -12.58 16.54
N ILE A 127 -45.87 -13.05 16.65
CA ILE A 127 -46.60 -13.73 15.55
C ILE A 127 -47.87 -12.91 15.30
N ASP A 128 -47.99 -12.36 14.09
CA ASP A 128 -49.13 -11.64 13.60
C ASP A 128 -49.86 -12.57 12.57
N GLU A 129 -51.03 -13.07 12.90
CA GLU A 129 -51.88 -13.85 12.00
C GLU A 129 -52.84 -12.89 11.29
N PHE A 130 -52.78 -12.90 9.96
CA PHE A 130 -53.55 -11.94 9.15
C PHE A 130 -55.01 -12.35 8.93
N GLU A 131 -55.31 -13.65 9.02
CA GLU A 131 -56.66 -14.15 8.75
C GLU A 131 -57.62 -13.81 9.89
N ASP A 132 -57.19 -14.02 11.14
CA ASP A 132 -57.96 -13.76 12.35
C ASP A 132 -57.61 -12.43 13.03
N ASN A 133 -56.69 -11.66 12.45
CA ASN A 133 -56.16 -10.43 13.00
C ASN A 133 -55.68 -10.56 14.47
N HIS A 134 -55.04 -11.70 14.73
CA HIS A 134 -54.57 -12.08 16.07
C HIS A 134 -53.05 -11.89 16.19
N THR A 135 -52.62 -11.34 17.33
CA THR A 135 -51.19 -11.15 17.64
C THR A 135 -50.84 -11.97 18.90
N ALA A 136 -49.86 -12.84 18.76
CA ALA A 136 -49.35 -13.66 19.86
C ALA A 136 -47.88 -13.35 20.14
N TYR A 137 -47.48 -13.50 21.40
CA TYR A 137 -46.10 -13.35 21.81
C TYR A 137 -45.59 -14.62 22.50
N ASN A 138 -44.41 -15.07 22.09
CA ASN A 138 -43.69 -16.16 22.74
C ASN A 138 -42.32 -15.58 23.23
N THR A 139 -42.13 -15.55 24.55
CA THR A 139 -40.95 -14.94 25.14
C THR A 139 -40.20 -15.91 26.04
N GLN A 140 -38.91 -16.04 25.82
CA GLN A 140 -37.96 -16.72 26.71
C GLN A 140 -37.07 -15.65 27.33
N PRO A 141 -37.36 -15.17 28.54
CA PRO A 141 -36.72 -13.97 29.07
C PRO A 141 -35.23 -14.16 29.31
N ILE A 142 -34.79 -15.31 29.83
CA ILE A 142 -33.38 -15.60 30.09
C ILE A 142 -33.13 -17.09 29.88
N VAL A 143 -32.17 -17.39 29.01
CA VAL A 143 -31.61 -18.73 28.82
C VAL A 143 -30.13 -18.65 29.03
N ILE A 144 -29.59 -19.40 29.98
CA ILE A 144 -28.14 -19.51 30.22
C ILE A 144 -27.70 -20.88 29.75
N GLY A 145 -26.66 -20.94 28.96
CA GLY A 145 -26.12 -22.18 28.43
C GLY A 145 -24.60 -22.17 28.32
N TYR A 146 -24.04 -23.36 28.40
CA TYR A 146 -22.64 -23.62 28.15
C TYR A 146 -22.51 -24.63 27.00
N GLU A 147 -21.73 -24.27 26.00
CA GLU A 147 -21.47 -25.11 24.85
C GLU A 147 -20.01 -25.54 24.85
N GLN A 148 -19.76 -26.84 24.84
CA GLN A 148 -18.44 -27.44 24.89
C GLN A 148 -18.29 -28.52 23.81
N GLN A 149 -17.32 -28.36 22.95
CA GLN A 149 -16.90 -29.43 22.05
C GLN A 149 -16.08 -30.45 22.84
N LEU A 150 -16.60 -31.69 22.95
CA LEU A 150 -15.97 -32.74 23.74
C LEU A 150 -14.79 -33.40 23.02
N PHE A 151 -14.94 -33.62 21.71
CA PHE A 151 -13.92 -34.26 20.88
C PHE A 151 -13.60 -33.31 19.72
N GLY A 152 -12.43 -32.70 19.77
CA GLY A 152 -12.01 -31.79 18.72
C GLY A 152 -10.81 -30.94 19.10
N TYR A 153 -10.35 -30.23 18.12
CA TYR A 153 -9.24 -29.30 18.23
C TYR A 153 -9.67 -28.00 18.94
N ASN A 154 -9.00 -27.65 20.02
CA ASN A 154 -9.23 -26.36 20.70
C ASN A 154 -8.47 -25.25 19.99
N SER A 155 -9.09 -24.58 19.00
CA SER A 155 -8.50 -23.47 18.25
C SER A 155 -8.11 -22.30 19.15
N LEU A 156 -8.97 -21.91 20.10
CA LEU A 156 -8.75 -20.76 20.98
C LEU A 156 -7.47 -20.90 21.82
N LYS A 157 -7.17 -22.11 22.27
CA LYS A 157 -5.95 -22.40 23.03
C LYS A 157 -4.69 -22.22 22.18
N TRP A 158 -4.75 -22.69 20.93
CA TRP A 158 -3.61 -22.59 20.03
C TRP A 158 -3.44 -21.16 19.48
N ASP A 159 -4.52 -20.50 19.15
CA ASP A 159 -4.51 -19.10 18.72
C ASP A 159 -3.91 -18.20 19.80
N HIS A 160 -4.20 -18.49 21.08
CA HIS A 160 -3.59 -17.77 22.20
C HIS A 160 -2.06 -17.86 22.22
N ARG A 161 -1.49 -18.95 21.71
CA ARG A 161 -0.04 -19.15 21.63
C ARG A 161 0.56 -18.63 20.33
N ILE A 162 -0.16 -18.77 19.23
CA ILE A 162 0.33 -18.50 17.88
C ILE A 162 0.22 -17.01 17.53
N GLU A 163 -0.90 -16.36 17.83
CA GLU A 163 -1.15 -14.99 17.40
C GLU A 163 -0.15 -13.94 17.95
N PRO A 164 0.31 -14.03 19.21
CA PRO A 164 1.38 -13.17 19.69
C PRO A 164 2.73 -13.38 18.96
N LEU A 165 2.98 -14.59 18.45
CA LEU A 165 4.17 -14.91 17.67
C LEU A 165 4.06 -14.32 16.26
N ARG A 166 2.90 -14.48 15.61
CA ARG A 166 2.60 -13.87 14.30
C ARG A 166 2.72 -12.35 14.34
N TYR A 167 2.23 -11.73 15.40
CA TYR A 167 2.36 -10.28 15.54
C TYR A 167 3.83 -9.85 15.71
N ARG A 168 4.64 -10.64 16.45
CA ARG A 168 6.09 -10.37 16.57
C ARG A 168 6.82 -10.59 15.26
N GLU A 169 6.45 -11.62 14.50
CA GLU A 169 6.95 -11.88 13.15
C GLU A 169 6.65 -10.69 12.23
N ALA A 170 5.39 -10.24 12.16
CA ALA A 170 4.99 -9.09 11.34
C ALA A 170 5.75 -7.81 11.70
N ARG A 171 6.06 -7.59 12.98
CA ARG A 171 6.88 -6.47 13.41
C ARG A 171 8.32 -6.55 12.91
N LYS A 172 8.90 -7.76 12.92
CA LYS A 172 10.26 -7.99 12.41
C LYS A 172 10.29 -7.87 10.88
N ALA A 173 9.29 -8.43 10.19
CA ALA A 173 9.15 -8.33 8.75
C ALA A 173 9.01 -6.87 8.27
N TYR A 174 8.32 -6.04 9.05
CA TYR A 174 8.27 -4.61 8.76
C TYR A 174 9.63 -3.92 8.88
N ALA A 175 10.41 -4.22 9.94
CA ALA A 175 11.76 -3.68 10.08
C ALA A 175 12.68 -4.15 8.95
N GLU A 176 12.62 -5.45 8.59
CA GLU A 176 13.36 -6.01 7.47
C GLU A 176 13.02 -5.32 6.15
N ALA A 177 11.73 -5.08 5.88
CA ALA A 177 11.29 -4.38 4.67
C ALA A 177 11.85 -2.95 4.58
N LEU A 178 11.93 -2.22 5.69
CA LEU A 178 12.54 -0.89 5.71
C LEU A 178 14.06 -0.92 5.44
N GLU A 179 14.76 -1.94 5.94
CA GLU A 179 16.18 -2.13 5.65
C GLU A 179 16.42 -2.51 4.18
N LEU A 180 15.53 -3.30 3.58
CA LEU A 180 15.58 -3.61 2.15
C LEU A 180 15.38 -2.35 1.31
N VAL A 181 14.41 -1.49 1.68
CA VAL A 181 14.21 -0.18 1.03
C VAL A 181 15.47 0.68 1.14
N ALA A 182 16.12 0.73 2.31
CA ALA A 182 17.36 1.49 2.49
C ALA A 182 18.50 0.94 1.61
N SER A 183 18.64 -0.37 1.51
CA SER A 183 19.64 -1.03 0.67
C SER A 183 19.43 -0.73 -0.81
N GLU A 184 18.19 -0.85 -1.30
CA GLU A 184 17.85 -0.56 -2.69
C GLU A 184 18.04 0.93 -3.01
N THR A 185 17.62 1.83 -2.11
CA THR A 185 17.87 3.27 -2.24
C THR A 185 19.35 3.55 -2.38
N SER A 186 20.20 2.91 -1.57
CA SER A 186 21.64 3.08 -1.65
C SER A 186 22.21 2.65 -3.00
N THR A 187 21.73 1.54 -3.54
CA THR A 187 22.13 1.04 -4.86
C THR A 187 21.76 2.03 -5.96
N LEU A 188 20.52 2.52 -5.97
CA LEU A 188 20.04 3.47 -6.97
C LEU A 188 20.74 4.84 -6.84
N PHE A 189 21.02 5.27 -5.61
CA PHE A 189 21.77 6.50 -5.34
C PHE A 189 23.18 6.45 -5.95
N PHE A 190 23.93 5.37 -5.73
CA PHE A 190 25.27 5.23 -6.27
C PHE A 190 25.30 4.98 -7.79
N ASN A 191 24.26 4.35 -8.36
CA ASN A 191 24.12 4.26 -9.81
C ASN A 191 23.99 5.66 -10.43
N LEU A 192 23.14 6.52 -9.87
CA LEU A 192 23.01 7.89 -10.34
C LEU A 192 24.31 8.70 -10.13
N ALA A 193 24.98 8.56 -8.99
CA ALA A 193 26.26 9.24 -8.73
C ALA A 193 27.32 8.82 -9.76
N THR A 194 27.38 7.55 -10.10
CA THR A 194 28.28 7.01 -11.14
C THR A 194 27.94 7.56 -12.51
N ALA A 195 26.65 7.59 -12.88
CA ALA A 195 26.22 8.17 -14.14
C ALA A 195 26.55 9.66 -14.25
N GLN A 196 26.36 10.46 -13.19
CA GLN A 196 26.74 11.87 -13.13
C GLN A 196 28.25 12.06 -13.33
N THR A 197 29.06 11.24 -12.66
CA THR A 197 30.54 11.29 -12.82
C THR A 197 30.95 10.94 -14.24
N ASN A 198 30.32 9.93 -14.85
CA ASN A 198 30.60 9.54 -16.24
C ASN A 198 30.21 10.65 -17.22
N LEU A 199 29.12 11.39 -16.97
CA LEU A 199 28.74 12.54 -17.79
C LEU A 199 29.79 13.67 -17.67
N ASP A 200 30.29 13.97 -16.47
CA ASP A 200 31.30 14.97 -16.26
C ASP A 200 32.61 14.62 -17.01
N ILE A 201 33.00 13.34 -17.01
CA ILE A 201 34.16 12.83 -17.75
C ILE A 201 33.90 12.93 -19.26
N ALA A 202 32.75 12.53 -19.75
CA ALA A 202 32.43 12.61 -21.18
C ALA A 202 32.36 14.05 -21.67
N ALA A 203 31.83 14.96 -20.88
CA ALA A 203 31.81 16.39 -21.20
C ALA A 203 33.23 16.99 -21.27
N TYR A 204 34.12 16.59 -20.34
CA TYR A 204 35.52 16.99 -20.39
C TYR A 204 36.23 16.44 -21.65
N ASN A 205 36.02 15.20 -22.00
CA ASN A 205 36.59 14.57 -23.19
C ASN A 205 36.11 15.26 -24.48
N TYR A 206 34.79 15.54 -24.57
CA TYR A 206 34.22 16.29 -25.68
C TYR A 206 34.87 17.70 -25.80
N ALA A 207 34.98 18.46 -24.71
CA ALA A 207 35.61 19.80 -24.72
C ALA A 207 37.04 19.73 -25.16
N SER A 208 37.77 18.68 -24.77
CA SER A 208 39.18 18.46 -25.19
C SER A 208 39.25 18.14 -26.68
N ALA A 209 38.40 17.25 -27.19
CA ALA A 209 38.35 16.88 -28.60
C ALA A 209 37.92 18.07 -29.49
N ASP A 210 36.96 18.89 -29.06
CA ASP A 210 36.54 20.10 -29.78
C ASP A 210 37.69 21.11 -29.85
N THR A 211 38.42 21.27 -28.79
CA THR A 211 39.63 22.17 -28.76
C THR A 211 40.67 21.65 -29.74
N LEU A 212 41.00 20.37 -29.76
CA LEU A 212 41.95 19.77 -30.68
C LEU A 212 41.50 19.92 -32.16
N TYR A 213 40.23 19.72 -32.44
CA TYR A 213 39.66 19.92 -33.76
C TYR A 213 39.80 21.38 -34.21
N ARG A 214 39.47 22.35 -33.41
CA ARG A 214 39.63 23.78 -33.72
C ARG A 214 41.07 24.16 -33.99
N TYR A 215 42.04 23.61 -33.26
CA TYR A 215 43.46 23.79 -33.55
C TYR A 215 43.84 23.16 -34.88
N ALA A 216 43.33 21.99 -35.20
CA ALA A 216 43.59 21.32 -36.47
C ALA A 216 43.00 22.09 -37.67
N GLU A 217 41.80 22.62 -37.53
CA GLU A 217 41.15 23.47 -38.53
C GLU A 217 41.99 24.69 -38.85
N GLY A 218 42.50 25.39 -37.80
CA GLY A 218 43.44 26.54 -37.95
C GLY A 218 44.72 26.13 -38.66
N ARG A 219 45.33 24.98 -38.35
CA ARG A 219 46.55 24.48 -38.99
C ARG A 219 46.33 24.01 -40.44
N TYR A 220 45.15 23.45 -40.72
CA TYR A 220 44.77 23.10 -42.07
C TYR A 220 44.61 24.34 -42.97
N ASN A 221 43.96 25.38 -42.46
CA ASN A 221 43.78 26.64 -43.20
C ASN A 221 45.10 27.34 -43.59
N ILE A 222 46.17 27.13 -42.81
CA ILE A 222 47.51 27.64 -43.14
C ILE A 222 48.40 26.61 -43.83
N GLY A 223 47.82 25.41 -44.19
CA GLY A 223 48.51 24.38 -44.96
C GLY A 223 49.58 23.58 -44.21
N THR A 224 49.50 23.49 -42.87
CA THR A 224 50.49 22.76 -42.03
C THR A 224 50.09 21.34 -41.68
N ILE A 225 48.85 20.95 -41.93
CA ILE A 225 48.38 19.56 -41.80
C ILE A 225 47.56 19.16 -43.02
N THR A 226 47.39 17.86 -43.22
CA THR A 226 46.61 17.30 -44.31
C THR A 226 45.11 17.28 -43.99
N GLU A 227 44.26 17.28 -45.02
CA GLU A 227 42.82 17.14 -44.85
C GLU A 227 42.44 15.84 -44.11
N ASN A 228 43.16 14.77 -44.36
CA ASN A 228 42.92 13.48 -43.71
C ASN A 228 43.18 13.53 -42.20
N GLU A 229 44.20 14.25 -41.73
CA GLU A 229 44.48 14.46 -40.33
C GLU A 229 43.39 15.31 -39.67
N MET A 230 42.87 16.35 -40.34
CA MET A 230 41.78 17.18 -39.85
C MET A 230 40.48 16.35 -39.71
N LEU A 231 40.11 15.57 -40.74
CA LEU A 231 38.93 14.70 -40.73
C LEU A 231 39.02 13.65 -39.64
N GLN A 232 40.21 13.12 -39.34
CA GLN A 232 40.41 12.19 -38.23
C GLN A 232 40.06 12.82 -36.89
N LEU A 233 40.42 14.09 -36.67
CA LEU A 233 40.08 14.81 -35.43
C LEU A 233 38.62 15.22 -35.38
N GLU A 234 37.98 15.45 -36.54
CA GLU A 234 36.54 15.67 -36.62
C GLU A 234 35.77 14.42 -36.23
N ILE A 235 36.14 13.24 -36.73
CA ILE A 235 35.54 11.96 -36.35
C ILE A 235 35.69 11.74 -34.84
N ASN A 236 36.89 12.03 -34.28
CA ASN A 236 37.09 11.90 -32.83
C ASN A 236 36.16 12.82 -32.04
N LYS A 237 36.03 14.12 -32.45
CA LYS A 237 35.10 15.06 -31.84
C LYS A 237 33.64 14.55 -31.86
N LEU A 238 33.15 14.07 -33.05
CA LEU A 238 31.81 13.55 -33.21
C LEU A 238 31.60 12.30 -32.37
N THR A 239 32.62 11.48 -32.19
CA THR A 239 32.56 10.27 -31.36
C THR A 239 32.40 10.70 -29.89
N GLU A 240 33.19 11.67 -29.39
CA GLU A 240 33.08 12.14 -28.01
C GLU A 240 31.77 12.91 -27.76
N GLU A 241 31.23 13.62 -28.75
CA GLU A 241 29.92 14.24 -28.69
C GLU A 241 28.82 13.19 -28.48
N THR A 242 28.89 12.09 -29.25
CA THR A 242 27.95 10.97 -29.11
C THR A 242 28.07 10.31 -27.74
N ASN A 243 29.31 10.11 -27.23
CA ASN A 243 29.56 9.56 -25.89
C ASN A 243 28.95 10.45 -24.79
N MET A 244 29.10 11.79 -24.90
CA MET A 244 28.52 12.74 -23.97
C MET A 244 26.98 12.70 -24.00
N MET A 245 26.38 12.61 -25.21
CA MET A 245 24.92 12.50 -25.33
C MET A 245 24.39 11.21 -24.71
N ASN A 246 25.08 10.09 -24.94
CA ASN A 246 24.71 8.81 -24.32
C ASN A 246 24.83 8.86 -22.79
N ALA A 247 25.89 9.44 -22.25
CA ALA A 247 26.06 9.62 -20.82
C ALA A 247 24.97 10.52 -20.22
N ARG A 248 24.50 11.54 -20.96
CA ARG A 248 23.40 12.40 -20.52
C ARG A 248 22.07 11.63 -20.44
N ILE A 249 21.79 10.78 -21.42
CA ILE A 249 20.61 9.91 -21.42
C ILE A 249 20.66 8.96 -20.21
N GLU A 250 21.83 8.39 -19.92
CA GLU A 250 22.02 7.49 -18.78
C GLU A 250 21.73 8.20 -17.45
N VAL A 251 22.21 9.44 -17.28
CA VAL A 251 21.89 10.23 -16.06
C VAL A 251 20.39 10.45 -15.93
N GLU A 252 19.70 10.76 -17.01
CA GLU A 252 18.25 10.97 -17.00
C GLU A 252 17.50 9.69 -16.62
N ASP A 253 17.92 8.54 -17.16
CA ASP A 253 17.33 7.24 -16.88
C ASP A 253 17.52 6.84 -15.39
N GLN A 254 18.75 6.95 -14.89
CA GLN A 254 19.05 6.66 -13.49
C GLN A 254 18.36 7.62 -12.52
N MET A 255 18.26 8.90 -12.88
CA MET A 255 17.54 9.92 -12.11
C MET A 255 16.05 9.60 -12.06
N GLN A 256 15.45 9.22 -13.19
CA GLN A 256 14.03 8.83 -13.25
C GLN A 256 13.76 7.58 -12.42
N THR A 257 14.65 6.60 -12.47
CA THR A 257 14.54 5.36 -11.69
C THR A 257 14.57 5.67 -10.19
N LEU A 258 15.53 6.48 -9.73
CA LEU A 258 15.62 6.87 -8.34
C LEU A 258 14.39 7.69 -7.90
N ARG A 259 13.94 8.67 -8.70
CA ARG A 259 12.73 9.46 -8.40
C ARG A 259 11.48 8.58 -8.24
N SER A 260 11.30 7.65 -9.15
CA SER A 260 10.17 6.72 -9.12
C SER A 260 10.20 5.86 -7.85
N PHE A 261 11.37 5.37 -7.48
CA PHE A 261 11.55 4.58 -6.26
C PHE A 261 11.31 5.41 -4.99
N LEU A 262 11.80 6.66 -4.94
CA LEU A 262 11.58 7.57 -3.82
C LEU A 262 10.12 8.05 -3.69
N GLY A 263 9.28 7.81 -4.71
CA GLY A 263 7.91 8.35 -4.74
C GLY A 263 7.83 9.86 -4.92
N ILE A 264 8.88 10.49 -5.46
CA ILE A 264 8.95 11.94 -5.70
C ILE A 264 8.29 12.29 -7.05
N ASN A 265 7.63 13.45 -7.11
CA ASN A 265 6.98 13.93 -8.32
C ASN A 265 7.99 14.09 -9.49
N ARG A 266 7.54 13.84 -10.74
CA ARG A 266 8.37 13.76 -11.96
C ARG A 266 9.01 15.09 -12.40
N GLU A 267 8.60 16.21 -11.85
CA GLU A 267 9.03 17.55 -12.28
C GLU A 267 10.30 18.08 -11.58
N ILE A 268 10.94 17.29 -10.71
CA ILE A 268 12.06 17.70 -9.89
C ILE A 268 13.35 17.09 -10.45
N ASN A 269 14.36 17.92 -10.75
CA ASN A 269 15.70 17.47 -11.09
C ASN A 269 16.47 17.10 -9.81
N LEU A 270 16.93 15.85 -9.74
CA LEU A 270 17.71 15.36 -8.62
C LEU A 270 19.20 15.36 -8.96
N ARG A 271 20.01 15.93 -8.08
CA ARG A 271 21.44 15.77 -8.06
C ARG A 271 21.84 15.06 -6.78
N VAL A 272 22.63 14.00 -6.88
CA VAL A 272 23.14 13.31 -5.71
C VAL A 272 24.57 13.75 -5.41
N ILE A 273 24.87 13.87 -4.13
CA ILE A 273 26.22 14.22 -3.64
C ILE A 273 26.65 13.06 -2.74
N PRO A 274 27.54 12.18 -3.22
CA PRO A 274 28.15 11.16 -2.38
C PRO A 274 29.05 11.82 -1.33
N GLU A 275 29.11 11.21 -0.14
CA GLU A 275 30.04 11.66 0.89
C GLU A 275 31.47 11.32 0.49
N ASP A 276 32.39 12.26 0.69
CA ASP A 276 33.81 12.12 0.33
C ASP A 276 34.56 11.14 1.25
N SER A 277 33.97 10.77 2.39
CA SER A 277 34.59 9.89 3.36
C SER A 277 33.78 8.59 3.54
N ILE A 278 34.47 7.45 3.42
CA ILE A 278 33.90 6.17 3.79
C ILE A 278 33.82 6.12 5.31
N PRO A 279 32.62 6.03 5.93
CA PRO A 279 32.51 5.93 7.38
C PRO A 279 33.21 4.65 7.84
N GLN A 280 34.08 4.78 8.84
CA GLN A 280 34.69 3.61 9.47
C GLN A 280 33.59 2.86 10.26
N LEU A 281 33.11 1.76 9.72
CA LEU A 281 32.18 0.88 10.42
C LEU A 281 32.97 0.13 11.51
N GLU A 282 32.83 0.54 12.76
CA GLU A 282 33.14 -0.34 13.89
C GLU A 282 32.01 -1.38 14.00
N ILE A 283 32.17 -2.49 13.29
CA ILE A 283 31.27 -3.63 13.44
C ILE A 283 31.62 -4.28 14.78
N PRO A 284 30.77 -4.20 15.81
CA PRO A 284 30.98 -4.99 17.01
C PRO A 284 30.84 -6.46 16.58
N LEU A 285 31.95 -7.20 16.59
CA LEU A 285 32.00 -8.65 16.30
C LEU A 285 31.26 -9.46 17.38
N GLN A 286 30.02 -9.13 17.66
CA GLN A 286 29.08 -10.05 18.28
C GLN A 286 28.39 -10.87 17.17
N ILE A 287 29.18 -11.70 16.52
CA ILE A 287 28.64 -12.79 15.72
C ILE A 287 27.88 -13.66 16.70
N GLY A 288 26.55 -13.70 16.53
CA GLY A 288 25.64 -14.38 17.40
C GLY A 288 26.09 -15.81 17.67
N ARG A 289 26.18 -16.16 18.94
CA ARG A 289 26.13 -17.56 19.34
C ARG A 289 24.75 -18.06 18.91
N ALA A 290 24.73 -18.84 17.84
CA ALA A 290 23.62 -19.71 17.55
C ALA A 290 23.51 -20.66 18.75
N SER A 291 22.58 -20.41 19.64
CA SER A 291 22.17 -21.40 20.63
C SER A 291 21.35 -22.46 19.89
N CYS A 292 21.93 -23.63 19.74
CA CYS A 292 21.22 -24.85 19.40
C CYS A 292 20.11 -25.15 20.40
#